data_add0a0a80ee227fed2e42e78e06dae41
#
_entry.id   add0a0a80ee227fed2e42e78e06dae41
#
_cell.length_a   1.000
_cell.length_b   1.000
_cell.length_c   1.000
_cell.angle_alpha   90.00
_cell.angle_beta   90.00
_cell.angle_gamma   90.00
#
_symmetry.space_group_name_H-M   'P 1'
#
loop_
_entity.id
_entity.type
_entity.pdbx_description
1 polymer ?
#
loop_
_entity_poly.entity_id
_entity_poly.type
_entity_poly.pdbx_seq_one_letter_code
_entity_poly.pdbx_strand_id
1 'polypeptide(L)'
;MDARLILKEIGSRINNIGTIVDTDPNNDETTSYAGKMIQEAGAGAASDKNIKDIDKTSNTADIIEKAYKGLDDIIYRYNQKGQALGEDDKLRAGITAQSMEGSILESAVMEDPATGYKVVDTRHLALANAAAIKEIFERLDKLEGKE
;
A
#
# COMPACT_ATOMS: atom_id res chain seq x y z
N MET A 1 0.13 8.26 -26.10
CA MET A 1 0.11 6.80 -26.00
C MET A 1 -1.23 6.39 -25.40
N ASP A 2 -1.95 5.48 -26.02
CA ASP A 2 -3.25 5.05 -25.54
C ASP A 2 -3.09 4.23 -24.25
N ALA A 3 -3.75 4.65 -23.17
CA ALA A 3 -3.73 3.97 -21.87
C ALA A 3 -4.16 2.49 -21.99
N ARG A 4 -5.03 2.16 -22.94
CA ARG A 4 -5.46 0.78 -23.20
C ARG A 4 -4.32 -0.10 -23.71
N LEU A 5 -3.43 0.45 -24.52
CA LEU A 5 -2.24 -0.27 -25.03
C LEU A 5 -1.24 -0.51 -23.91
N ILE A 6 -1.06 0.45 -23.01
CA ILE A 6 -0.20 0.30 -21.83
C ILE A 6 -0.73 -0.78 -20.91
N LEU A 7 -2.02 -0.77 -20.61
CA LEU A 7 -2.67 -1.79 -19.77
C LEU A 7 -2.59 -3.19 -20.40
N LYS A 8 -2.77 -3.27 -21.71
CA LYS A 8 -2.63 -4.53 -22.46
C LYS A 8 -1.19 -5.04 -22.41
N GLU A 9 -0.21 -4.16 -22.54
CA GLU A 9 1.20 -4.55 -22.49
C GLU A 9 1.61 -4.98 -21.08
N ILE A 10 1.14 -4.28 -20.04
CA ILE A 10 1.35 -4.67 -18.64
C ILE A 10 0.73 -6.04 -18.39
N GLY A 11 -0.50 -6.26 -18.82
CA GLY A 11 -1.18 -7.55 -18.69
C GLY A 11 -0.44 -8.68 -19.42
N SER A 12 0.08 -8.40 -20.61
CA SER A 12 0.87 -9.37 -21.39
C SER A 12 2.20 -9.72 -20.70
N ARG A 13 2.88 -8.74 -20.12
CA ARG A 13 4.13 -8.96 -19.37
C ARG A 13 3.92 -9.76 -18.11
N ILE A 14 2.83 -9.50 -17.39
CA ILE A 14 2.47 -10.25 -16.18
C ILE A 14 2.13 -11.71 -16.54
N ASN A 15 1.42 -11.94 -17.64
CA ASN A 15 1.14 -13.30 -18.13
C ASN A 15 2.42 -14.04 -18.53
N ASN A 16 3.42 -13.35 -19.06
CA ASN A 16 4.72 -13.95 -19.43
C ASN A 16 5.60 -14.30 -18.23
N ILE A 17 5.28 -13.81 -17.03
CA ILE A 17 5.97 -14.18 -15.79
C ILE A 17 5.43 -15.50 -15.18
N GLY A 18 4.54 -16.17 -15.90
CA GLY A 18 4.13 -17.55 -15.57
C GLY A 18 3.06 -17.65 -14.49
N THR A 19 2.38 -16.58 -14.19
CA THR A 19 1.27 -16.59 -13.25
C THR A 19 -0.07 -16.48 -13.96
N ILE A 20 -0.74 -17.61 -14.02
CA ILE A 20 -2.19 -17.71 -13.96
C ILE A 20 -2.88 -17.17 -15.21
N VAL A 21 -2.97 -18.00 -16.19
CA VAL A 21 -4.10 -17.95 -17.12
C VAL A 21 -5.22 -18.75 -16.45
N ASP A 22 -6.20 -18.06 -15.92
CA ASP A 22 -7.47 -18.71 -15.65
C ASP A 22 -8.10 -19.03 -17.00
N THR A 23 -8.08 -20.30 -17.34
CA THR A 23 -8.59 -20.82 -18.60
C THR A 23 -10.03 -21.31 -18.49
N ASP A 24 -10.71 -21.03 -17.36
CA ASP A 24 -12.10 -21.39 -17.21
C ASP A 24 -13.01 -20.41 -17.98
N PRO A 25 -13.59 -20.82 -19.11
CA PRO A 25 -14.44 -19.94 -19.91
C PRO A 25 -15.77 -19.60 -19.23
N ASN A 26 -16.07 -20.22 -18.08
CA ASN A 26 -17.28 -19.96 -17.27
C ASN A 26 -16.98 -19.13 -16.03
N ASN A 27 -15.74 -18.76 -15.81
CA ASN A 27 -15.36 -17.91 -14.68
C ASN A 27 -15.59 -16.44 -15.05
N ASP A 28 -16.62 -15.88 -14.47
CA ASP A 28 -16.98 -14.46 -14.59
C ASP A 28 -16.00 -13.54 -13.84
N GLU A 29 -14.97 -14.14 -13.23
CA GLU A 29 -13.93 -13.43 -12.49
C GLU A 29 -12.85 -12.81 -13.38
N THR A 30 -12.90 -12.99 -14.70
CA THR A 30 -11.88 -12.44 -15.61
C THR A 30 -11.75 -10.93 -15.53
N THR A 31 -12.87 -10.22 -15.32
CA THR A 31 -12.86 -8.76 -15.13
C THR A 31 -12.34 -8.38 -13.74
N SER A 32 -12.71 -9.15 -12.73
CA SER A 32 -12.22 -9.05 -11.36
C SER A 32 -10.74 -9.39 -11.26
N TYR A 33 -10.28 -10.35 -12.07
CA TYR A 33 -8.90 -10.78 -12.15
C TYR A 33 -7.98 -9.70 -12.75
N ALA A 34 -8.39 -9.07 -13.83
CA ALA A 34 -7.65 -7.94 -14.40
C ALA A 34 -7.54 -6.78 -13.39
N GLY A 35 -8.61 -6.53 -12.64
CA GLY A 35 -8.60 -5.55 -11.55
C GLY A 35 -7.62 -5.92 -10.43
N LYS A 36 -7.62 -7.18 -10.01
CA LYS A 36 -6.66 -7.68 -9.01
C LYS A 36 -5.22 -7.59 -9.49
N MET A 37 -4.95 -7.92 -10.72
CA MET A 37 -3.61 -7.82 -11.30
C MET A 37 -3.11 -6.38 -11.38
N ILE A 38 -3.99 -5.44 -11.73
CA ILE A 38 -3.66 -4.02 -11.72
C ILE A 38 -3.32 -3.56 -10.29
N GLN A 39 -4.07 -4.01 -9.29
CA GLN A 39 -3.80 -3.72 -7.89
C GLN A 39 -2.47 -4.35 -7.42
N GLU A 40 -2.23 -5.62 -7.75
CA GLU A 40 -1.00 -6.33 -7.40
C GLU A 40 0.24 -5.74 -8.09
N ALA A 41 0.08 -5.20 -9.30
CA ALA A 41 1.13 -4.45 -9.98
C ALA A 41 1.38 -3.05 -9.39
N GLY A 42 0.65 -2.67 -8.34
CA GLY A 42 0.80 -1.37 -7.67
C GLY A 42 0.12 -0.20 -8.38
N ALA A 43 -0.77 -0.47 -9.35
CA ALA A 43 -1.47 0.56 -10.12
C ALA A 43 -2.60 1.25 -9.34
N GLY A 44 -3.01 0.70 -8.19
CA GLY A 44 -4.01 1.31 -7.34
C GLY A 44 -4.54 0.39 -6.25
N ALA A 45 -5.29 0.95 -5.33
CA ALA A 45 -6.06 0.25 -4.32
C ALA A 45 -7.54 0.63 -4.44
N ALA A 46 -8.44 -0.32 -4.21
CA ALA A 46 -9.86 -0.07 -4.23
C ALA A 46 -10.25 0.97 -3.15
N SER A 47 -10.89 2.05 -3.55
CA SER A 47 -11.18 3.16 -2.62
C SER A 47 -12.54 3.83 -2.84
N ASP A 48 -13.44 3.21 -3.60
CA ASP A 48 -14.80 3.70 -3.73
C ASP A 48 -15.53 3.59 -2.38
N LYS A 49 -16.21 4.66 -1.98
CA LYS A 49 -16.97 4.68 -0.71
C LYS A 49 -18.07 3.61 -0.64
N ASN A 50 -18.60 3.19 -1.80
CA ASN A 50 -19.71 2.22 -1.87
C ASN A 50 -19.27 0.78 -1.53
N ILE A 51 -17.96 0.52 -1.48
CA ILE A 51 -17.41 -0.78 -1.09
C ILE A 51 -16.72 -0.74 0.27
N LYS A 52 -16.93 0.32 1.05
CA LYS A 52 -16.34 0.51 2.37
C LYS A 52 -17.43 0.65 3.43
N ASP A 53 -17.28 -0.10 4.51
CA ASP A 53 -18.02 0.13 5.74
C ASP A 53 -17.26 1.16 6.59
N ILE A 54 -17.78 2.38 6.62
CA ILE A 54 -17.10 3.49 7.27
C ILE A 54 -17.37 3.46 8.76
N ASP A 55 -16.33 3.31 9.57
CA ASP A 55 -16.42 3.45 11.02
C ASP A 55 -16.62 4.92 11.40
N LYS A 56 -17.77 5.21 11.97
CA LYS A 56 -18.15 6.56 12.45
C LYS A 56 -18.02 6.70 13.97
N THR A 57 -17.63 5.64 14.66
CA THR A 57 -17.55 5.61 16.14
C THR A 57 -16.17 5.94 16.65
N SER A 58 -15.13 5.70 15.83
CA SER A 58 -13.75 5.95 16.20
C SER A 58 -13.35 7.41 16.03
N ASN A 59 -12.49 7.90 16.89
CA ASN A 59 -11.84 9.19 16.71
C ASN A 59 -10.72 9.05 15.65
N THR A 60 -11.04 9.36 14.41
CA THR A 60 -10.14 9.20 13.26
C THR A 60 -8.82 9.95 13.45
N ALA A 61 -8.89 11.21 13.90
CA ALA A 61 -7.71 12.05 14.08
C ALA A 61 -6.74 11.46 15.10
N ASP A 62 -7.23 11.02 16.25
CA ASP A 62 -6.39 10.47 17.31
C ASP A 62 -5.80 9.12 16.95
N ILE A 63 -6.56 8.26 16.26
CA ILE A 63 -6.08 6.96 15.81
C ILE A 63 -4.97 7.12 14.78
N ILE A 64 -5.13 8.01 13.81
CA ILE A 64 -4.12 8.30 12.80
C ILE A 64 -2.88 8.90 13.45
N GLU A 65 -3.03 9.90 14.31
CA GLU A 65 -1.90 10.52 15.01
C GLU A 65 -1.07 9.51 15.79
N LYS A 66 -1.72 8.68 16.58
CA LYS A 66 -1.06 7.66 17.40
C LYS A 66 -0.27 6.68 16.52
N ALA A 67 -0.86 6.25 15.40
CA ALA A 67 -0.20 5.32 14.48
C ALA A 67 1.05 5.94 13.85
N TYR A 68 0.96 7.18 13.37
CA TYR A 68 2.08 7.85 12.71
C TYR A 68 3.18 8.28 13.67
N LYS A 69 2.83 8.69 14.90
CA LYS A 69 3.83 8.97 15.94
C LYS A 69 4.56 7.72 16.43
N GLY A 70 3.99 6.55 16.25
CA GLY A 70 4.60 5.27 16.58
C GLY A 70 5.55 4.72 15.52
N LEU A 71 5.64 5.36 14.35
CA LEU A 71 6.53 4.90 13.29
C LEU A 71 8.00 5.15 13.64
N ASP A 72 8.87 4.18 13.28
CA ASP A 72 10.32 4.37 13.28
C ASP A 72 10.74 4.97 11.94
N ASP A 73 11.04 6.26 11.94
CA ASP A 73 11.62 6.94 10.81
C ASP A 73 13.15 6.74 10.82
N ILE A 74 13.64 6.12 9.78
CA ILE A 74 15.03 5.65 9.70
C ILE A 74 15.72 6.08 8.40
N ILE A 75 17.03 6.24 8.50
CA ILE A 75 17.93 6.27 7.36
C ILE A 75 18.64 4.91 7.32
N TYR A 76 18.56 4.23 6.20
CA TYR A 76 19.03 2.85 6.12
C TYR A 76 19.66 2.50 4.76
N ARG A 77 20.39 1.41 4.75
CA ARG A 77 20.80 0.66 3.56
C ARG A 77 20.34 -0.78 3.75
N TYR A 78 19.97 -1.44 2.67
CA TYR A 78 19.77 -2.87 2.75
C TYR A 78 21.08 -3.59 3.06
N ASN A 79 21.05 -4.47 4.03
CA ASN A 79 22.18 -5.33 4.36
C ASN A 79 22.27 -6.52 3.39
N GLN A 80 23.17 -7.46 3.65
CA GLN A 80 23.33 -8.63 2.79
C GLN A 80 22.04 -9.45 2.62
N LYS A 81 21.19 -9.54 3.64
CA LYS A 81 19.91 -10.24 3.55
C LYS A 81 18.94 -9.52 2.62
N GLY A 82 18.85 -8.21 2.71
CA GLY A 82 18.03 -7.41 1.81
C GLY A 82 18.54 -7.43 0.37
N GLN A 83 19.85 -7.37 0.19
CA GLN A 83 20.47 -7.47 -1.14
C GLN A 83 20.23 -8.84 -1.79
N ALA A 84 20.21 -9.91 -0.99
CA ALA A 84 19.88 -11.25 -1.46
C ALA A 84 18.41 -11.36 -1.97
N LEU A 85 17.53 -10.45 -1.54
CA LEU A 85 16.15 -10.33 -2.05
C LEU A 85 16.04 -9.47 -3.32
N GLY A 86 17.15 -8.94 -3.82
CA GLY A 86 17.19 -8.11 -5.03
C GLY A 86 17.22 -6.61 -4.79
N GLU A 87 17.31 -6.17 -3.52
CA GLU A 87 17.44 -4.75 -3.19
C GLU A 87 18.87 -4.24 -3.40
N ASP A 88 19.01 -2.95 -3.63
CA ASP A 88 20.32 -2.29 -3.74
C ASP A 88 20.85 -1.85 -2.36
N ASP A 89 22.07 -1.30 -2.32
CA ASP A 89 22.72 -0.81 -1.11
C ASP A 89 22.70 0.72 -0.97
N LYS A 90 21.82 1.39 -1.69
CA LYS A 90 21.71 2.87 -1.66
C LYS A 90 21.17 3.34 -0.31
N LEU A 91 21.63 4.52 0.10
CA LEU A 91 21.11 5.17 1.30
C LEU A 91 19.67 5.65 1.05
N ARG A 92 18.76 5.29 1.95
CA ARG A 92 17.33 5.59 1.84
C ARG A 92 16.77 6.10 3.15
N ALA A 93 15.71 6.88 3.05
CA ALA A 93 14.85 7.20 4.17
C ALA A 93 13.60 6.31 4.12
N GLY A 94 13.11 5.89 5.26
CA GLY A 94 11.90 5.08 5.32
C GLY A 94 11.48 4.73 6.73
N ILE A 95 10.66 3.71 6.84
CA ILE A 95 10.11 3.21 8.09
C ILE A 95 10.32 1.71 8.19
N THR A 96 10.17 1.15 9.39
CA THR A 96 10.16 -0.30 9.59
C THR A 96 8.73 -0.83 9.55
N ALA A 97 8.52 -2.01 8.97
CA ALA A 97 7.21 -2.68 9.01
C ALA A 97 6.77 -2.97 10.44
N GLN A 98 7.70 -3.33 11.32
CA GLN A 98 7.43 -3.62 12.72
C GLN A 98 6.86 -2.42 13.47
N SER A 99 7.25 -1.20 13.13
CA SER A 99 6.71 0.01 13.78
C SER A 99 5.25 0.32 13.43
N MET A 100 4.71 -0.34 12.41
CA MET A 100 3.31 -0.26 12.01
C MET A 100 2.41 -1.23 12.80
N GLU A 101 3.00 -2.25 13.38
CA GLU A 101 2.26 -3.27 14.13
C GLU A 101 1.62 -2.70 15.40
N GLY A 102 0.45 -3.23 15.76
CA GLY A 102 -0.31 -2.74 16.91
C GLY A 102 -1.03 -1.39 16.68
N SER A 103 -1.00 -0.85 15.48
CA SER A 103 -1.70 0.37 15.10
C SER A 103 -2.64 0.14 13.92
N ILE A 104 -3.40 1.17 13.53
CA ILE A 104 -4.26 1.10 12.33
C ILE A 104 -3.44 0.84 11.05
N LEU A 105 -2.15 1.12 11.04
CA LEU A 105 -1.27 0.87 9.90
C LEU A 105 -0.85 -0.61 9.76
N GLU A 106 -1.10 -1.44 10.76
CA GLU A 106 -0.78 -2.88 10.70
C GLU A 106 -1.42 -3.57 9.51
N SER A 107 -2.59 -3.10 9.06
CA SER A 107 -3.28 -3.65 7.89
C SER A 107 -2.47 -3.56 6.59
N ALA A 108 -1.47 -2.69 6.52
CA ALA A 108 -0.56 -2.56 5.39
C ALA A 108 0.71 -3.43 5.53
N VAL A 109 0.86 -4.15 6.63
CA VAL A 109 1.99 -5.06 6.83
C VAL A 109 1.62 -6.45 6.31
N MET A 110 2.49 -6.99 5.48
CA MET A 110 2.39 -8.35 4.97
C MET A 110 3.64 -9.13 5.34
N GLU A 111 3.55 -10.44 5.39
CA GLU A 111 4.70 -11.32 5.55
C GLU A 111 4.91 -12.13 4.28
N ASP A 112 6.12 -12.11 3.76
CA ASP A 112 6.49 -12.95 2.64
C ASP A 112 6.56 -14.41 3.10
N PRO A 113 5.69 -15.30 2.61
CA PRO A 113 5.66 -16.69 3.06
C PRO A 113 6.93 -17.47 2.70
N ALA A 114 7.68 -17.03 1.69
CA ALA A 114 8.91 -17.68 1.27
C ALA A 114 10.09 -17.38 2.18
N THR A 115 10.16 -16.16 2.73
CA THR A 115 11.31 -15.66 3.51
C THR A 115 10.99 -15.39 4.97
N GLY A 116 9.71 -15.18 5.32
CA GLY A 116 9.28 -14.73 6.64
C GLY A 116 9.57 -13.25 6.91
N TYR A 117 10.16 -12.53 5.97
CA TYR A 117 10.38 -11.10 6.13
C TYR A 117 9.11 -10.30 5.89
N LYS A 118 8.97 -9.19 6.60
CA LYS A 118 7.82 -8.32 6.49
C LYS A 118 7.96 -7.35 5.34
N VAL A 119 6.85 -7.10 4.67
CA VAL A 119 6.71 -6.22 3.51
C VAL A 119 5.59 -5.23 3.78
N VAL A 120 5.72 -4.02 3.28
CA VAL A 120 4.70 -2.99 3.41
C VAL A 120 3.91 -2.87 2.10
N ASP A 121 2.59 -2.93 2.20
CA ASP A 121 1.70 -2.60 1.07
C ASP A 121 1.65 -1.07 0.90
N THR A 122 2.48 -0.58 -0.01
CA THR A 122 2.62 0.85 -0.25
C THR A 122 1.37 1.49 -0.85
N ARG A 123 0.48 0.73 -1.47
CA ARG A 123 -0.79 1.21 -2.01
C ARG A 123 -1.72 1.67 -0.89
N HIS A 124 -1.90 0.82 0.13
CA HIS A 124 -2.69 1.15 1.30
C HIS A 124 -2.03 2.20 2.18
N LEU A 125 -0.70 2.14 2.32
CA LEU A 125 0.03 3.17 3.05
C LEU A 125 -0.11 4.55 2.40
N ALA A 126 -0.12 4.64 1.07
CA ALA A 126 -0.33 5.90 0.36
C ALA A 126 -1.70 6.51 0.67
N LEU A 127 -2.76 5.71 0.76
CA LEU A 127 -4.09 6.18 1.15
C LEU A 127 -4.13 6.65 2.61
N ALA A 128 -3.47 5.93 3.51
CA ALA A 128 -3.34 6.33 4.91
C ALA A 128 -2.53 7.63 5.04
N ASN A 129 -1.46 7.79 4.26
CA ASN A 129 -0.68 9.03 4.21
C ASN A 129 -1.53 10.23 3.78
N ALA A 130 -2.41 10.06 2.79
CA ALA A 130 -3.34 11.11 2.37
C ALA A 130 -4.28 11.53 3.51
N ALA A 131 -4.81 10.58 4.27
CA ALA A 131 -5.64 10.85 5.43
C ALA A 131 -4.86 11.57 6.53
N ALA A 132 -3.62 11.16 6.80
CA ALA A 132 -2.75 11.80 7.79
C ALA A 132 -2.39 13.23 7.40
N ILE A 133 -2.10 13.48 6.14
CA ILE A 133 -1.81 14.82 5.62
C ILE A 133 -3.01 15.75 5.84
N LYS A 134 -4.22 15.28 5.53
CA LYS A 134 -5.44 16.06 5.77
C LYS A 134 -5.59 16.43 7.25
N GLU A 135 -5.38 15.49 8.16
CA GLU A 135 -5.43 15.77 9.60
C GLU A 135 -4.39 16.81 10.03
N ILE A 136 -3.20 16.76 9.46
CA ILE A 136 -2.16 17.78 9.72
C ILE A 136 -2.62 19.16 9.25
N PHE A 137 -3.21 19.29 8.08
CA PHE A 137 -3.73 20.56 7.60
C PHE A 137 -4.84 21.11 8.47
N GLU A 138 -5.75 20.27 8.95
CA GLU A 138 -6.81 20.69 9.88
C GLU A 138 -6.25 21.20 11.22
N ARG A 139 -5.19 20.54 11.72
CA ARG A 139 -4.50 21.01 12.93
C ARG A 139 -3.75 22.30 12.74
N LEU A 140 -3.10 22.47 11.59
CA LEU A 140 -2.45 23.74 11.22
C LEU A 140 -3.47 24.86 11.14
N ASP A 141 -4.61 24.63 10.54
CA ASP A 141 -5.69 25.64 10.46
C ASP A 141 -6.14 26.06 11.85
N LYS A 142 -6.32 25.13 12.79
CA LYS A 142 -6.67 25.44 14.19
C LYS A 142 -5.58 26.25 14.88
N LEU A 143 -4.30 25.90 14.69
CA LEU A 143 -3.17 26.64 15.26
C LEU A 143 -3.03 28.04 14.66
N GLU A 144 -3.41 28.24 13.41
CA GLU A 144 -3.40 29.52 12.71
C GLU A 144 -4.68 30.34 12.96
N GLY A 145 -5.66 29.81 13.70
CA GLY A 145 -6.95 30.44 13.93
C GLY A 145 -7.89 30.43 12.72
N LYS A 146 -7.65 29.54 11.78
CA LYS A 146 -8.52 29.32 10.61
C LYS A 146 -9.47 28.16 10.91
N GLU A 147 -10.75 28.39 10.84
CA GLU A 147 -11.80 27.37 10.95
C GLU A 147 -12.79 27.45 9.79
#